data_5e15423c3ea730b7ca9a9112ea2ff427
#
_entry.id   5e15423c3ea730b7ca9a9112ea2ff427
#
_cell.length_a   1.000
_cell.length_b   1.000
_cell.length_c   1.000
_cell.angle_alpha   90.00
_cell.angle_beta   90.00
_cell.angle_gamma   90.00
#
_symmetry.space_group_name_H-M   'P 1'
#
loop_
_entity.id
_entity.type
_entity.pdbx_description
1 polymer ?
#
loop_
_entity_poly.entity_id
_entity_poly.type
_entity_poly.pdbx_seq_one_letter_code
_entity_poly.pdbx_strand_id
1 'polypeptide(L)'
;YKPWQQFYACINASNIMIEKVPNASKVSDEVKTRYVAAARYMRAMSYFYLVRIFNDVIYLDTPVNDFTSANNMTKTPAKEIYNKIVEDLEYAEANLPVKWDSGTERPTVAAAKSLLSWVYITMAGEQVKDNTMWAKAASKAKEVIDNAATYGIKLEENYADLWLVNNRYNKES
;
A
#
# COMPACT_ATOMS: atom_id res chain seq x y z
N TYR A 1 9.13 -11.00 17.48
CA TYR A 1 9.14 -11.50 16.11
C TYR A 1 9.46 -10.34 15.15
N LYS A 2 10.63 -10.40 14.47
CA LYS A 2 11.15 -9.27 13.66
C LYS A 2 10.18 -8.71 12.62
N PRO A 3 9.50 -9.49 11.79
CA PRO A 3 8.55 -8.95 10.80
C PRO A 3 7.41 -8.15 11.43
N TRP A 4 6.85 -8.61 12.54
CA TRP A 4 5.83 -7.87 13.30
C TRP A 4 6.30 -6.47 13.68
N GLN A 5 7.47 -6.38 14.28
CA GLN A 5 8.05 -5.10 14.72
C GLN A 5 8.32 -4.17 13.53
N GLN A 6 8.83 -4.70 12.42
CA GLN A 6 9.13 -3.91 11.23
C GLN A 6 7.86 -3.35 10.57
N PHE A 7 6.79 -4.14 10.46
CA PHE A 7 5.52 -3.65 9.93
C PHE A 7 4.91 -2.56 10.81
N TYR A 8 4.90 -2.73 12.12
CA TYR A 8 4.41 -1.68 13.02
C TYR A 8 5.29 -0.43 13.05
N ALA A 9 6.61 -0.56 12.87
CA ALA A 9 7.49 0.59 12.70
C ALA A 9 7.15 1.36 11.42
N CYS A 10 6.89 0.67 10.30
CA CYS A 10 6.46 1.27 9.05
C CYS A 10 5.08 1.95 9.19
N ILE A 11 4.12 1.31 9.86
CA ILE A 11 2.80 1.89 10.15
C ILE A 11 2.95 3.17 10.95
N ASN A 12 3.77 3.17 12.01
CA ASN A 12 3.97 4.35 12.84
C ASN A 12 4.65 5.49 12.07
N ALA A 13 5.66 5.20 11.26
CA ALA A 13 6.29 6.18 10.38
C ALA A 13 5.28 6.77 9.38
N SER A 14 4.42 5.92 8.81
CA SER A 14 3.34 6.35 7.90
C SER A 14 2.34 7.26 8.61
N ASN A 15 1.92 6.92 9.82
CA ASN A 15 1.01 7.75 10.63
C ASN A 15 1.61 9.12 10.94
N ILE A 16 2.92 9.18 11.28
CA ILE A 16 3.63 10.44 11.49
C ILE A 16 3.61 11.29 10.20
N MET A 17 3.87 10.69 9.04
CA MET A 17 3.83 11.42 7.77
C MET A 17 2.42 11.92 7.45
N ILE A 18 1.39 11.10 7.64
CA ILE A 18 -0.01 11.46 7.39
C ILE A 18 -0.44 12.64 8.27
N GLU A 19 0.02 12.69 9.53
CA GLU A 19 -0.30 13.77 10.47
C GLU A 19 0.51 15.04 10.21
N LYS A 20 1.82 14.93 9.95
CA LYS A 20 2.74 16.10 9.93
C LYS A 20 2.87 16.75 8.56
N VAL A 21 2.86 15.99 7.47
CA VAL A 21 3.10 16.51 6.12
C VAL A 21 2.07 17.58 5.71
N PRO A 22 0.77 17.45 6.00
CA PRO A 22 -0.22 18.50 5.66
C PRO A 22 0.10 19.88 6.26
N ASN A 23 0.77 19.89 7.41
CA ASN A 23 1.11 21.11 8.15
C ASN A 23 2.47 21.74 7.74
N ALA A 24 3.18 21.16 6.77
CA ALA A 24 4.47 21.68 6.33
C ALA A 24 4.30 23.00 5.55
N SER A 25 4.90 24.09 6.05
CA SER A 25 4.67 25.44 5.51
C SER A 25 5.45 25.77 4.22
N LYS A 26 6.51 25.01 3.90
CA LYS A 26 7.41 25.28 2.76
C LYS A 26 7.24 24.30 1.59
N VAL A 27 6.14 23.56 1.56
CA VAL A 27 5.87 22.53 0.57
C VAL A 27 4.53 22.81 -0.08
N SER A 28 4.41 22.69 -1.40
CA SER A 28 3.13 22.88 -2.11
C SER A 28 2.12 21.79 -1.73
N ASP A 29 0.83 22.11 -1.81
CA ASP A 29 -0.23 21.20 -1.43
C ASP A 29 -0.26 19.94 -2.35
N GLU A 30 0.10 20.10 -3.62
CA GLU A 30 0.25 18.98 -4.53
C GLU A 30 1.32 17.99 -4.04
N VAL A 31 2.49 18.50 -3.66
CA VAL A 31 3.59 17.67 -3.15
C VAL A 31 3.19 17.01 -1.83
N LYS A 32 2.55 17.75 -0.91
CA LYS A 32 2.02 17.18 0.34
C LYS A 32 1.07 16.03 0.08
N THR A 33 0.12 16.22 -0.83
CA THR A 33 -0.88 15.21 -1.19
C THR A 33 -0.22 13.93 -1.71
N ARG A 34 0.78 14.06 -2.60
CA ARG A 34 1.55 12.91 -3.12
C ARG A 34 2.29 12.15 -2.02
N TYR A 35 2.92 12.86 -1.08
CA TYR A 35 3.63 12.21 0.03
C TYR A 35 2.68 11.55 1.05
N VAL A 36 1.54 12.17 1.33
CA VAL A 36 0.49 11.55 2.16
C VAL A 36 -0.05 10.29 1.47
N ALA A 37 -0.24 10.32 0.16
CA ALA A 37 -0.68 9.16 -0.62
C ALA A 37 0.35 8.01 -0.56
N ALA A 38 1.64 8.32 -0.68
CA ALA A 38 2.70 7.34 -0.52
C ALA A 38 2.73 6.75 0.90
N ALA A 39 2.54 7.57 1.93
CA ALA A 39 2.48 7.10 3.32
C ALA A 39 1.27 6.18 3.56
N ARG A 40 0.09 6.52 3.01
CA ARG A 40 -1.10 5.66 3.08
C ARG A 40 -0.89 4.33 2.36
N TYR A 41 -0.27 4.35 1.18
CA TYR A 41 0.09 3.11 0.48
C TYR A 41 0.98 2.20 1.33
N MET A 42 2.03 2.76 1.97
CA MET A 42 2.95 2.00 2.82
C MET A 42 2.26 1.45 4.08
N ARG A 43 1.34 2.22 4.66
CA ARG A 43 0.52 1.78 5.81
C ARG A 43 -0.38 0.62 5.40
N ALA A 44 -1.10 0.76 4.29
CA ALA A 44 -1.97 -0.28 3.75
C ALA A 44 -1.21 -1.57 3.44
N MET A 45 -0.06 -1.47 2.77
CA MET A 45 0.78 -2.62 2.47
C MET A 45 1.27 -3.33 3.74
N SER A 46 1.67 -2.57 4.77
CA SER A 46 2.11 -3.13 6.05
C SER A 46 0.97 -3.87 6.77
N TYR A 47 -0.23 -3.28 6.81
CA TYR A 47 -1.40 -3.96 7.37
C TYR A 47 -1.83 -5.16 6.54
N PHE A 48 -1.71 -5.11 5.23
CA PHE A 48 -2.04 -6.24 4.35
C PHE A 48 -1.17 -7.46 4.65
N TYR A 49 0.14 -7.27 4.88
CA TYR A 49 1.00 -8.38 5.32
C TYR A 49 0.68 -8.84 6.73
N LEU A 50 0.46 -7.92 7.67
CA LEU A 50 0.13 -8.26 9.06
C LEU A 50 -1.15 -9.10 9.14
N VAL A 51 -2.24 -8.65 8.52
CA VAL A 51 -3.54 -9.33 8.62
C VAL A 51 -3.51 -10.70 7.94
N ARG A 52 -2.76 -10.87 6.86
CA ARG A 52 -2.60 -12.17 6.18
C ARG A 52 -1.84 -13.19 7.04
N ILE A 53 -0.89 -12.74 7.84
CA ILE A 53 -0.04 -13.62 8.66
C ILE A 53 -0.68 -13.88 10.02
N PHE A 54 -1.28 -12.86 10.64
CA PHE A 54 -1.70 -12.87 12.05
C PHE A 54 -3.21 -12.79 12.26
N ASN A 55 -4.01 -12.66 11.20
CA ASN A 55 -5.44 -12.43 11.23
C ASN A 55 -5.79 -11.12 11.96
N ASP A 56 -6.46 -11.16 13.10
CA ASP A 56 -6.79 -9.97 13.87
C ASP A 56 -5.54 -9.34 14.48
N VAL A 57 -5.31 -8.07 14.22
CA VAL A 57 -4.15 -7.30 14.68
C VAL A 57 -4.58 -5.96 15.29
N ILE A 58 -3.72 -5.30 16.02
CA ILE A 58 -3.99 -3.96 16.58
C ILE A 58 -3.99 -2.95 15.42
N TYR A 59 -5.07 -2.17 15.26
CA TYR A 59 -5.12 -1.09 14.29
C TYR A 59 -4.71 0.24 14.93
N LEU A 60 -3.73 0.91 14.31
CA LEU A 60 -3.17 2.19 14.71
C LEU A 60 -3.33 3.18 13.55
N ASP A 61 -4.16 4.19 13.70
CA ASP A 61 -4.39 5.24 12.70
C ASP A 61 -3.69 6.57 13.04
N THR A 62 -3.13 6.66 14.23
CA THR A 62 -2.39 7.82 14.75
C THR A 62 -0.98 7.42 15.18
N PRO A 63 -0.03 8.38 15.23
CA PRO A 63 1.31 8.12 15.74
C PRO A 63 1.31 7.63 17.19
N VAL A 64 2.11 6.62 17.46
CA VAL A 64 2.33 6.10 18.82
C VAL A 64 3.73 6.52 19.26
N ASN A 65 3.81 7.34 20.29
CA ASN A 65 5.07 7.82 20.85
C ASN A 65 5.59 6.92 22.00
N ASP A 66 4.70 6.16 22.63
CA ASP A 66 5.02 5.24 23.70
C ASP A 66 4.29 3.91 23.49
N PHE A 67 5.07 2.86 23.25
CA PHE A 67 4.55 1.51 23.05
C PHE A 67 4.01 0.85 24.33
N THR A 68 4.21 1.44 25.51
CA THR A 68 3.60 0.94 26.74
C THR A 68 2.08 1.08 26.73
N SER A 69 1.56 2.08 26.03
CA SER A 69 0.13 2.24 25.80
C SER A 69 -0.49 1.12 24.95
N ALA A 70 0.32 0.46 24.12
CA ALA A 70 -0.13 -0.64 23.26
C ALA A 70 -0.52 -1.91 24.06
N ASN A 71 -0.07 -2.07 25.29
CA ASN A 71 -0.40 -3.22 26.12
C ASN A 71 -1.90 -3.33 26.48
N ASN A 72 -2.64 -2.22 26.37
CA ASN A 72 -4.08 -2.16 26.65
C ASN A 72 -4.94 -2.11 25.38
N MET A 73 -4.34 -2.19 24.19
CA MET A 73 -5.08 -2.13 22.92
C MET A 73 -5.66 -3.50 22.58
N THR A 74 -6.91 -3.51 22.13
CA THR A 74 -7.57 -4.70 21.64
C THR A 74 -7.26 -4.91 20.16
N LYS A 75 -7.28 -6.17 19.73
CA LYS A 75 -7.16 -6.50 18.31
C LYS A 75 -8.41 -6.07 17.55
N THR A 76 -8.22 -5.56 16.37
CA THR A 76 -9.29 -5.23 15.42
C THR A 76 -9.53 -6.44 14.51
N PRO A 77 -10.79 -6.82 14.24
CA PRO A 77 -11.11 -7.92 13.35
C PRO A 77 -10.52 -7.73 11.95
N ALA A 78 -10.02 -8.80 11.35
CA ALA A 78 -9.38 -8.78 10.04
C ALA A 78 -10.24 -8.08 8.97
N LYS A 79 -11.55 -8.35 8.94
CA LYS A 79 -12.48 -7.71 8.00
C LYS A 79 -12.48 -6.18 8.09
N GLU A 80 -12.43 -5.62 9.29
CA GLU A 80 -12.39 -4.18 9.51
C GLU A 80 -11.04 -3.59 9.05
N ILE A 81 -9.94 -4.32 9.29
CA ILE A 81 -8.60 -3.91 8.83
C ILE A 81 -8.55 -3.91 7.29
N TYR A 82 -9.14 -4.91 6.61
CA TYR A 82 -9.24 -4.91 5.16
C TYR A 82 -9.98 -3.69 4.62
N ASN A 83 -11.06 -3.26 5.27
CA ASN A 83 -11.76 -2.02 4.88
C ASN A 83 -10.84 -0.80 4.99
N LYS A 84 -10.04 -0.71 6.06
CA LYS A 84 -9.06 0.38 6.24
C LYS A 84 -7.92 0.33 5.21
N ILE A 85 -7.46 -0.86 4.85
CA ILE A 85 -6.49 -1.06 3.77
C ILE A 85 -7.06 -0.54 2.44
N VAL A 86 -8.31 -0.86 2.12
CA VAL A 86 -8.98 -0.39 0.91
C VAL A 86 -9.09 1.14 0.91
N GLU A 87 -9.57 1.76 2.00
CA GLU A 87 -9.65 3.22 2.14
C GLU A 87 -8.30 3.91 1.88
N ASP A 88 -7.22 3.38 2.42
CA ASP A 88 -5.87 3.93 2.21
C ASP A 88 -5.38 3.76 0.77
N LEU A 89 -5.66 2.62 0.16
CA LEU A 89 -5.25 2.34 -1.22
C LEU A 89 -6.08 3.10 -2.24
N GLU A 90 -7.37 3.32 -2.02
CA GLU A 90 -8.21 4.17 -2.88
C GLU A 90 -7.74 5.62 -2.83
N TYR A 91 -7.37 6.13 -1.64
CA TYR A 91 -6.74 7.43 -1.53
C TYR A 91 -5.39 7.48 -2.27
N ALA A 92 -4.58 6.44 -2.14
CA ALA A 92 -3.29 6.35 -2.82
C ALA A 92 -3.47 6.30 -4.35
N GLU A 93 -4.42 5.52 -4.85
CA GLU A 93 -4.77 5.47 -6.27
C GLU A 93 -5.14 6.85 -6.84
N ALA A 94 -5.94 7.62 -6.10
CA ALA A 94 -6.42 8.92 -6.53
C ALA A 94 -5.33 10.02 -6.52
N ASN A 95 -4.27 9.88 -5.73
CA ASN A 95 -3.35 10.97 -5.42
C ASN A 95 -1.87 10.65 -5.71
N LEU A 96 -1.51 9.41 -6.00
CA LEU A 96 -0.16 9.06 -6.42
C LEU A 96 0.11 9.49 -7.86
N PRO A 97 1.34 9.89 -8.20
CA PRO A 97 1.68 10.18 -9.58
C PRO A 97 1.81 8.89 -10.41
N VAL A 98 1.66 9.04 -11.72
CA VAL A 98 1.99 7.97 -12.68
C VAL A 98 3.48 7.65 -12.61
N LYS A 99 4.31 8.68 -12.47
CA LYS A 99 5.75 8.58 -12.33
C LYS A 99 6.26 9.69 -11.42
N TRP A 100 7.25 9.40 -10.59
CA TRP A 100 7.94 10.40 -9.80
C TRP A 100 9.01 11.12 -10.60
N ASP A 101 9.24 12.41 -10.31
CA ASP A 101 10.25 13.22 -10.98
C ASP A 101 11.68 12.72 -10.70
N SER A 102 11.88 12.10 -9.54
CA SER A 102 13.15 11.49 -9.15
C SER A 102 12.93 10.26 -8.25
N GLY A 103 13.72 9.22 -8.50
CA GLY A 103 13.66 7.94 -7.76
C GLY A 103 12.59 7.01 -8.32
N THR A 104 12.96 5.75 -8.46
CA THR A 104 12.09 4.68 -9.00
C THR A 104 11.48 3.81 -7.91
N GLU A 105 11.84 4.04 -6.64
CA GLU A 105 11.54 3.16 -5.50
C GLU A 105 10.30 3.61 -4.72
N ARG A 106 9.53 4.56 -5.27
CA ARG A 106 8.33 5.10 -4.62
C ARG A 106 7.08 4.52 -5.25
N PRO A 107 6.00 4.31 -4.47
CA PRO A 107 4.76 3.79 -5.02
C PRO A 107 4.16 4.75 -6.05
N THR A 108 3.58 4.19 -7.10
CA THR A 108 2.89 4.90 -8.17
C THR A 108 1.41 4.55 -8.17
N VAL A 109 0.61 5.22 -9.00
CA VAL A 109 -0.80 4.88 -9.19
C VAL A 109 -0.98 3.43 -9.64
N ALA A 110 -0.09 2.93 -10.51
CA ALA A 110 -0.12 1.53 -10.96
C ALA A 110 0.12 0.55 -9.80
N ALA A 111 1.08 0.87 -8.90
CA ALA A 111 1.33 0.07 -7.71
C ALA A 111 0.11 0.02 -6.78
N ALA A 112 -0.58 1.16 -6.58
CA ALA A 112 -1.79 1.21 -5.76
C ALA A 112 -2.91 0.36 -6.35
N LYS A 113 -3.17 0.45 -7.66
CA LYS A 113 -4.17 -0.36 -8.37
C LYS A 113 -3.85 -1.86 -8.31
N SER A 114 -2.59 -2.22 -8.51
CA SER A 114 -2.13 -3.61 -8.43
C SER A 114 -2.33 -4.19 -7.03
N LEU A 115 -1.97 -3.43 -5.99
CA LEU A 115 -2.15 -3.85 -4.61
C LEU A 115 -3.64 -3.92 -4.24
N LEU A 116 -4.49 -3.00 -4.72
CA LEU A 116 -5.95 -3.06 -4.55
C LEU A 116 -6.52 -4.34 -5.17
N SER A 117 -6.10 -4.70 -6.38
CA SER A 117 -6.52 -5.96 -7.00
C SER A 117 -6.19 -7.15 -6.11
N TRP A 118 -4.97 -7.20 -5.57
CA TRP A 118 -4.53 -8.27 -4.68
C TRP A 118 -5.30 -8.31 -3.36
N VAL A 119 -5.55 -7.15 -2.76
CA VAL A 119 -6.37 -7.01 -1.54
C VAL A 119 -7.78 -7.54 -1.81
N TYR A 120 -8.43 -7.16 -2.90
CA TYR A 120 -9.78 -7.64 -3.25
C TYR A 120 -9.82 -9.16 -3.48
N ILE A 121 -8.82 -9.75 -4.15
CA ILE A 121 -8.71 -11.21 -4.27
C ILE A 121 -8.65 -11.87 -2.88
N THR A 122 -7.87 -11.30 -1.98
CA THR A 122 -7.71 -11.85 -0.63
C THR A 122 -9.01 -11.72 0.19
N MET A 123 -9.72 -10.59 0.06
CA MET A 123 -11.04 -10.38 0.69
C MET A 123 -12.10 -11.34 0.16
N ALA A 124 -12.04 -11.71 -1.12
CA ALA A 124 -12.94 -12.72 -1.69
C ALA A 124 -12.64 -14.13 -1.18
N GLY A 125 -11.40 -14.38 -0.72
CA GLY A 125 -10.95 -15.67 -0.17
C GLY A 125 -11.41 -15.94 1.26
N GLU A 126 -10.78 -16.93 1.90
CA GLU A 126 -11.21 -17.52 3.18
C GLU A 126 -11.25 -16.56 4.37
N GLN A 127 -10.42 -15.53 4.39
CA GLN A 127 -10.34 -14.61 5.56
C GLN A 127 -11.58 -13.72 5.72
N VAL A 128 -12.20 -13.29 4.62
CA VAL A 128 -13.35 -12.36 4.65
C VAL A 128 -14.60 -12.96 3.98
N LYS A 129 -14.41 -13.80 2.96
CA LYS A 129 -15.46 -14.51 2.19
C LYS A 129 -16.44 -13.56 1.50
N ASP A 130 -15.98 -12.41 1.05
CA ASP A 130 -16.80 -11.45 0.32
C ASP A 130 -16.69 -11.69 -1.20
N ASN A 131 -17.58 -12.51 -1.73
CA ASN A 131 -17.60 -12.88 -3.14
C ASN A 131 -17.81 -11.70 -4.11
N THR A 132 -18.27 -10.54 -3.63
CA THR A 132 -18.43 -9.35 -4.47
C THR A 132 -17.09 -8.74 -4.86
N MET A 133 -16.04 -9.08 -4.16
CA MET A 133 -14.68 -8.57 -4.40
C MET A 133 -14.00 -9.17 -5.64
N TRP A 134 -14.44 -10.33 -6.15
CA TRP A 134 -13.87 -10.90 -7.39
C TRP A 134 -13.98 -9.96 -8.58
N ALA A 135 -15.14 -9.35 -8.77
CA ALA A 135 -15.36 -8.40 -9.87
C ALA A 135 -14.49 -7.13 -9.72
N LYS A 136 -14.35 -6.61 -8.49
CA LYS A 136 -13.49 -5.46 -8.20
C LYS A 136 -12.02 -5.78 -8.47
N ALA A 137 -11.56 -6.96 -8.06
CA ALA A 137 -10.21 -7.41 -8.30
C ALA A 137 -9.88 -7.48 -9.80
N ALA A 138 -10.76 -8.11 -10.58
CA ALA A 138 -10.61 -8.22 -12.03
C ALA A 138 -10.61 -6.84 -12.71
N SER A 139 -11.49 -5.93 -12.28
CA SER A 139 -11.54 -4.57 -12.80
C SER A 139 -10.23 -3.82 -12.56
N LYS A 140 -9.68 -3.86 -11.34
CA LYS A 140 -8.42 -3.18 -11.01
C LYS A 140 -7.22 -3.77 -11.75
N ALA A 141 -7.13 -5.09 -11.88
CA ALA A 141 -6.09 -5.73 -12.67
C ALA A 141 -6.19 -5.31 -14.16
N LYS A 142 -7.40 -5.30 -14.72
CA LYS A 142 -7.64 -4.87 -16.09
C LYS A 142 -7.24 -3.41 -16.31
N GLU A 143 -7.56 -2.50 -15.39
CA GLU A 143 -7.15 -1.09 -15.47
C GLU A 143 -5.62 -0.96 -15.59
N VAL A 144 -4.84 -1.75 -14.85
CA VAL A 144 -3.37 -1.73 -14.92
C VAL A 144 -2.89 -2.26 -16.28
N ILE A 145 -3.45 -3.38 -16.73
CA ILE A 145 -3.06 -4.01 -18.01
C ILE A 145 -3.37 -3.10 -19.20
N ASP A 146 -4.59 -2.55 -19.24
CA ASP A 146 -5.03 -1.69 -20.34
C ASP A 146 -4.24 -0.38 -20.44
N ASN A 147 -3.70 0.10 -19.32
CA ASN A 147 -2.92 1.33 -19.22
C ASN A 147 -1.41 1.09 -19.03
N ALA A 148 -0.92 -0.12 -19.26
CA ALA A 148 0.48 -0.49 -19.06
C ALA A 148 1.47 0.45 -19.77
N ALA A 149 1.15 0.85 -21.01
CA ALA A 149 1.97 1.80 -21.77
C ALA A 149 2.04 3.19 -21.10
N THR A 150 0.92 3.69 -20.58
CA THR A 150 0.84 4.96 -19.84
C THR A 150 1.66 4.92 -18.56
N TYR A 151 1.63 3.80 -17.86
CA TYR A 151 2.39 3.58 -16.63
C TYR A 151 3.87 3.28 -16.88
N GLY A 152 4.25 3.01 -18.14
CA GLY A 152 5.62 2.65 -18.51
C GLY A 152 6.04 1.27 -18.02
N ILE A 153 5.08 0.38 -17.75
CA ILE A 153 5.28 -1.00 -17.29
C ILE A 153 5.03 -1.98 -18.45
N LYS A 154 5.80 -3.04 -18.49
CA LYS A 154 5.63 -4.17 -19.43
C LYS A 154 6.27 -5.41 -18.85
N LEU A 155 5.86 -6.57 -19.31
CA LEU A 155 6.59 -7.82 -19.04
C LEU A 155 7.93 -7.79 -19.77
N GLU A 156 9.00 -8.26 -19.13
CA GLU A 156 10.29 -8.47 -19.79
C GLU A 156 10.20 -9.65 -20.77
N GLU A 157 10.87 -9.51 -21.91
CA GLU A 157 10.83 -10.54 -22.98
C GLU A 157 11.53 -11.82 -22.54
N ASN A 158 12.59 -11.69 -21.75
CA ASN A 158 13.34 -12.81 -21.22
C ASN A 158 13.28 -12.79 -19.67
N TYR A 159 12.68 -13.81 -19.09
CA TYR A 159 12.53 -13.94 -17.64
C TYR A 159 13.87 -13.87 -16.88
N ALA A 160 14.97 -14.36 -17.46
CA ALA A 160 16.29 -14.29 -16.84
C ALA A 160 16.77 -12.86 -16.62
N ASP A 161 16.34 -11.91 -17.44
CA ASP A 161 16.77 -10.51 -17.35
C ASP A 161 16.22 -9.80 -16.11
N LEU A 162 15.13 -10.28 -15.53
CA LEU A 162 14.58 -9.77 -14.26
C LEU A 162 15.60 -9.85 -13.10
N TRP A 163 16.50 -10.83 -13.15
CA TRP A 163 17.44 -11.15 -12.06
C TRP A 163 18.82 -10.55 -12.26
N LEU A 164 19.05 -9.84 -13.37
CA LEU A 164 20.33 -9.19 -13.62
C LEU A 164 20.47 -7.91 -12.80
N VAL A 165 21.60 -7.77 -12.11
CA VAL A 165 21.89 -6.57 -11.29
C VAL A 165 21.81 -5.27 -12.11
N ASN A 166 22.21 -5.32 -13.38
CA ASN A 166 22.16 -4.17 -14.28
C ASN A 166 20.74 -3.83 -14.75
N ASN A 167 19.76 -4.73 -14.53
CA ASN A 167 18.35 -4.56 -14.88
C ASN A 167 17.43 -4.45 -13.66
N ARG A 168 17.97 -4.08 -12.49
CA ARG A 168 17.21 -3.98 -11.23
C ARG A 168 16.09 -2.93 -11.25
N TYR A 169 16.09 -2.02 -12.20
CA TYR A 169 15.04 -1.03 -12.45
C TYR A 169 14.33 -1.32 -13.78
N ASN A 170 14.04 -2.59 -14.03
CA ASN A 170 13.31 -3.01 -15.21
C ASN A 170 11.84 -2.53 -15.21
N LYS A 171 11.13 -2.79 -16.30
CA LYS A 171 9.76 -2.31 -16.49
C LYS A 171 8.69 -3.14 -15.78
N GLU A 172 9.07 -4.22 -15.11
CA GLU A 172 8.17 -5.01 -14.27
C GLU A 172 8.23 -4.62 -12.79
N SER A 173 9.23 -3.84 -12.38
CA SER A 173 9.47 -3.45 -10.97
C SER A 173 8.89 -2.10 -10.61
#